data_e1362da48b2fae847da93cb932448095
#
_entry.id   e1362da48b2fae847da93cb932448095
#
_cell.length_a   1.000
_cell.length_b   1.000
_cell.length_c   1.000
_cell.angle_alpha   90.00
_cell.angle_beta   90.00
_cell.angle_gamma   90.00
#
_symmetry.space_group_name_H-M   'P 1'
#
loop_
_entity.id
_entity.type
_entity.pdbx_description
1 polymer ?
#
loop_
_entity_poly.entity_id
_entity_poly.type
_entity_poly.pdbx_seq_one_letter_code
_entity_poly.pdbx_strand_id
1 'polypeptide(L)'
;MKIINEIGDLSGKKVLLRVDFDVPIGKDSVITDPFRILKQKSFIDDLINKGARVVMMGHTSTSGSFAELMPQLHILLGREIGLISHLEQLEQIEHLEQVVLFDNIRKFSGEMKNDEGLALSLSKGFDIYINNAFAVCHRKHASVSAITKFLPSYGGPLLEEETSKLKQAVQAPAEGKVIIIGGAKAATKVPVIKNFLDKAEKILLGGVVANDFLKAKGVDVRNSIIDDNYQELLAGLDLNNPMLLAPKDFNIFENKILDIGQETAKEYSEIIKNSKMIVWNGPMGMFENDRFASGTRVVAEAIADSTAFKVAGGGDTIAAINKFGLAGKFDFISIGGGAMLEFLAGNRLPGLDALGYYS
;
A
#
# COMPACT_ATOMS: atom_id res chain seq x y z
N MET A 1 -0.30 1.51 -20.05
CA MET A 1 -1.42 2.09 -19.28
C MET A 1 -1.59 3.53 -19.73
N LYS A 2 -2.80 3.92 -20.13
CA LYS A 2 -3.14 5.32 -20.42
C LYS A 2 -3.36 6.08 -19.12
N ILE A 3 -2.94 7.33 -19.08
CA ILE A 3 -3.05 8.21 -17.91
C ILE A 3 -4.13 9.25 -18.18
N ILE A 4 -4.86 9.66 -17.14
CA ILE A 4 -5.98 10.61 -17.26
C ILE A 4 -5.55 11.96 -17.85
N ASN A 5 -4.29 12.37 -17.64
CA ASN A 5 -3.76 13.63 -18.20
C ASN A 5 -3.71 13.63 -19.74
N GLU A 6 -3.83 12.47 -20.38
CA GLU A 6 -3.94 12.33 -21.84
C GLU A 6 -5.35 12.62 -22.36
N ILE A 7 -6.35 12.72 -21.46
CA ILE A 7 -7.72 13.09 -21.83
C ILE A 7 -7.82 14.61 -21.83
N GLY A 8 -8.32 15.17 -22.91
CA GLY A 8 -8.56 16.60 -23.06
C GLY A 8 -9.70 17.13 -22.18
N ASP A 9 -10.75 17.61 -22.78
CA ASP A 9 -11.92 18.19 -22.10
C ASP A 9 -12.75 17.12 -21.39
N LEU A 10 -13.04 17.36 -20.11
CA LEU A 10 -13.89 16.53 -19.26
C LEU A 10 -15.28 17.15 -19.03
N SER A 11 -15.54 18.32 -19.65
CA SER A 11 -16.82 19.03 -19.47
C SER A 11 -18.01 18.14 -19.83
N GLY A 12 -18.93 17.98 -18.89
CA GLY A 12 -20.11 17.12 -19.02
C GLY A 12 -19.84 15.61 -19.04
N LYS A 13 -18.58 15.17 -18.97
CA LYS A 13 -18.25 13.74 -18.90
C LYS A 13 -18.68 13.11 -17.57
N LYS A 14 -19.21 11.91 -17.65
CA LYS A 14 -19.61 11.07 -16.53
C LYS A 14 -18.48 10.12 -16.19
N VAL A 15 -17.81 10.38 -15.06
CA VAL A 15 -16.60 9.69 -14.63
C VAL A 15 -16.92 8.72 -13.51
N LEU A 16 -16.61 7.44 -13.72
CA LEU A 16 -16.58 6.45 -12.64
C LEU A 16 -15.17 6.37 -12.08
N LEU A 17 -14.97 6.85 -10.85
CA LEU A 17 -13.66 6.98 -10.20
C LEU A 17 -13.49 5.92 -9.11
N ARG A 18 -12.53 5.00 -9.26
CA ARG A 18 -12.15 4.07 -8.19
C ARG A 18 -11.21 4.75 -7.20
N VAL A 19 -11.69 4.95 -5.99
CA VAL A 19 -10.95 5.58 -4.88
C VAL A 19 -10.53 4.56 -3.82
N ASP A 20 -9.49 4.89 -3.05
CA ASP A 20 -9.09 4.14 -1.85
C ASP A 20 -9.53 4.89 -0.59
N PHE A 21 -10.69 4.51 -0.06
CA PHE A 21 -11.27 5.01 1.18
C PHE A 21 -11.27 3.95 2.29
N ASP A 22 -10.46 2.90 2.12
CA ASP A 22 -10.29 1.86 3.15
C ASP A 22 -9.29 2.33 4.20
N VAL A 23 -9.81 3.03 5.19
CA VAL A 23 -9.06 3.66 6.27
C VAL A 23 -9.37 3.02 7.62
N PRO A 24 -8.49 3.12 8.62
CA PRO A 24 -8.76 2.66 9.97
C PRO A 24 -9.91 3.46 10.60
N ILE A 25 -10.88 2.72 11.16
CA ILE A 25 -12.04 3.27 11.85
C ILE A 25 -11.98 2.82 13.31
N GLY A 26 -11.96 3.75 14.23
CA GLY A 26 -11.99 3.52 15.66
C GLY A 26 -13.40 3.29 16.19
N LYS A 27 -13.56 3.45 17.51
CA LYS A 27 -14.86 3.41 18.16
C LYS A 27 -15.75 4.55 17.65
N ASP A 28 -17.06 4.34 17.72
CA ASP A 28 -18.09 5.31 17.31
C ASP A 28 -17.93 5.79 15.84
N SER A 29 -17.47 4.89 14.96
CA SER A 29 -17.27 5.14 13.52
C SER A 29 -16.35 6.34 13.21
N VAL A 30 -15.37 6.61 14.09
CA VAL A 30 -14.42 7.71 13.90
C VAL A 30 -13.26 7.27 13.01
N ILE A 31 -12.98 8.00 11.94
CA ILE A 31 -11.80 7.80 11.08
C ILE A 31 -10.56 8.21 11.88
N THR A 32 -9.68 7.25 12.19
CA THR A 32 -8.47 7.49 13.02
C THR A 32 -7.26 7.89 12.19
N ASP A 33 -7.22 7.56 10.91
CA ASP A 33 -6.20 8.01 9.96
C ASP A 33 -6.84 8.35 8.60
N PRO A 34 -7.00 9.64 8.28
CA PRO A 34 -7.63 10.07 7.03
C PRO A 34 -6.66 10.17 5.84
N PHE A 35 -5.40 9.77 5.99
CA PHE A 35 -4.33 10.06 5.01
C PHE A 35 -4.70 9.62 3.58
N ARG A 36 -5.24 8.42 3.41
CA ARG A 36 -5.66 7.90 2.09
C ARG A 36 -6.77 8.73 1.46
N ILE A 37 -7.75 9.17 2.26
CA ILE A 37 -8.86 10.00 1.78
C ILE A 37 -8.34 11.37 1.33
N LEU A 38 -7.50 12.00 2.16
CA LEU A 38 -6.91 13.30 1.85
C LEU A 38 -6.05 13.29 0.58
N LYS A 39 -5.34 12.20 0.31
CA LYS A 39 -4.59 12.00 -0.95
C LYS A 39 -5.49 12.02 -2.19
N GLN A 40 -6.74 11.59 -2.08
CA GLN A 40 -7.68 11.59 -3.22
C GLN A 40 -8.24 12.98 -3.54
N LYS A 41 -8.29 13.88 -2.53
CA LYS A 41 -9.03 15.15 -2.59
C LYS A 41 -8.64 16.02 -3.79
N SER A 42 -7.35 16.26 -4.00
CA SER A 42 -6.89 17.16 -5.06
C SER A 42 -7.30 16.70 -6.45
N PHE A 43 -7.30 15.39 -6.70
CA PHE A 43 -7.71 14.84 -7.98
C PHE A 43 -9.23 14.87 -8.16
N ILE A 44 -10.00 14.62 -7.10
CA ILE A 44 -11.46 14.77 -7.13
C ILE A 44 -11.81 16.22 -7.47
N ASP A 45 -11.15 17.19 -6.81
CA ASP A 45 -11.34 18.61 -7.07
C ASP A 45 -11.00 18.99 -8.52
N ASP A 46 -9.90 18.46 -9.06
CA ASP A 46 -9.50 18.68 -10.47
C ASP A 46 -10.56 18.18 -11.48
N LEU A 47 -11.06 16.97 -11.28
CA LEU A 47 -12.13 16.42 -12.13
C LEU A 47 -13.38 17.29 -12.14
N ILE A 48 -13.79 17.77 -10.96
CA ILE A 48 -14.95 18.65 -10.78
C ILE A 48 -14.72 19.99 -11.45
N ASN A 49 -13.54 20.60 -11.24
CA ASN A 49 -13.18 21.89 -11.84
C ASN A 49 -13.11 21.83 -13.38
N LYS A 50 -12.81 20.65 -13.94
CA LYS A 50 -12.88 20.36 -15.37
C LYS A 50 -14.30 20.07 -15.87
N GLY A 51 -15.32 20.23 -15.03
CA GLY A 51 -16.73 20.08 -15.40
C GLY A 51 -17.24 18.65 -15.46
N ALA A 52 -16.49 17.67 -14.94
CA ALA A 52 -16.95 16.29 -14.88
C ALA A 52 -18.04 16.07 -13.82
N ARG A 53 -18.92 15.10 -14.07
CA ARG A 53 -19.75 14.45 -13.03
C ARG A 53 -19.01 13.23 -12.54
N VAL A 54 -18.81 13.14 -11.22
CA VAL A 54 -17.95 12.12 -10.63
C VAL A 54 -18.75 11.21 -9.71
N VAL A 55 -18.79 9.93 -10.04
CA VAL A 55 -19.20 8.89 -9.09
C VAL A 55 -17.95 8.22 -8.56
N MET A 56 -17.67 8.48 -7.29
CA MET A 56 -16.61 7.76 -6.56
C MET A 56 -17.10 6.37 -6.18
N MET A 57 -16.26 5.36 -6.34
CA MET A 57 -16.53 3.99 -5.96
C MET A 57 -15.40 3.46 -5.12
N GLY A 58 -15.68 3.06 -3.89
CA GLY A 58 -14.68 2.58 -2.95
C GLY A 58 -15.15 1.35 -2.18
N HIS A 59 -14.31 0.90 -1.26
CA HIS A 59 -14.69 -0.08 -0.27
C HIS A 59 -14.19 0.34 1.11
N THR A 60 -14.80 -0.18 2.15
CA THR A 60 -14.32 -0.14 3.52
C THR A 60 -14.36 -1.55 4.08
N SER A 61 -13.26 -1.96 4.72
CA SER A 61 -13.12 -3.27 5.35
C SER A 61 -13.65 -3.29 6.80
N THR A 62 -13.69 -2.12 7.44
CA THR A 62 -14.04 -1.96 8.86
C THR A 62 -15.52 -1.71 9.07
N SER A 63 -16.17 -1.02 8.11
CA SER A 63 -17.61 -0.73 8.16
C SER A 63 -18.33 -1.42 7.00
N GLY A 64 -19.58 -1.85 7.23
CA GLY A 64 -20.42 -2.40 6.16
C GLY A 64 -20.85 -1.35 5.13
N SER A 65 -20.81 -0.07 5.45
CA SER A 65 -21.29 1.05 4.65
C SER A 65 -20.48 2.31 4.92
N PHE A 66 -20.46 3.23 3.94
CA PHE A 66 -19.93 4.57 4.14
C PHE A 66 -20.94 5.53 4.82
N ALA A 67 -22.19 5.12 5.02
CA ALA A 67 -23.25 6.00 5.54
C ALA A 67 -22.87 6.70 6.85
N GLU A 68 -22.30 5.97 7.81
CA GLU A 68 -21.88 6.54 9.10
C GLU A 68 -20.65 7.44 8.98
N LEU A 69 -19.89 7.30 7.90
CA LEU A 69 -18.67 8.06 7.65
C LEU A 69 -18.94 9.36 6.85
N MET A 70 -20.13 9.51 6.26
CA MET A 70 -20.43 10.65 5.38
C MET A 70 -20.14 12.01 6.00
N PRO A 71 -20.51 12.30 7.26
CA PRO A 71 -20.22 13.61 7.87
C PRO A 71 -18.71 13.90 7.92
N GLN A 72 -17.89 12.89 8.18
CA GLN A 72 -16.43 13.03 8.22
C GLN A 72 -15.85 13.16 6.80
N LEU A 73 -16.40 12.40 5.82
CA LEU A 73 -16.00 12.50 4.42
C LEU A 73 -16.30 13.89 3.85
N HIS A 74 -17.44 14.51 4.19
CA HIS A 74 -17.74 15.90 3.80
C HIS A 74 -16.68 16.87 4.30
N ILE A 75 -16.28 16.74 5.58
CA ILE A 75 -15.24 17.58 6.17
C ILE A 75 -13.88 17.37 5.48
N LEU A 76 -13.47 16.10 5.33
CA LEU A 76 -12.17 15.73 4.77
C LEU A 76 -12.03 16.12 3.30
N LEU A 77 -13.09 15.97 2.52
CA LEU A 77 -13.11 16.36 1.10
C LEU A 77 -13.42 17.85 0.91
N GLY A 78 -13.90 18.54 1.98
CA GLY A 78 -14.21 19.97 1.95
C GLY A 78 -15.44 20.30 1.08
N ARG A 79 -16.37 19.35 0.93
CA ARG A 79 -17.60 19.51 0.15
C ARG A 79 -18.67 18.50 0.57
N GLU A 80 -19.91 18.84 0.28
CA GLU A 80 -21.02 17.91 0.32
C GLU A 80 -20.89 16.91 -0.82
N ILE A 81 -21.18 15.63 -0.54
CA ILE A 81 -21.21 14.54 -1.52
C ILE A 81 -22.44 13.68 -1.25
N GLY A 82 -23.14 13.29 -2.28
CA GLY A 82 -24.26 12.37 -2.16
C GLY A 82 -23.81 10.93 -1.88
N LEU A 83 -24.66 10.12 -1.28
CA LEU A 83 -24.45 8.69 -1.12
C LEU A 83 -25.54 7.92 -1.88
N ILE A 84 -25.13 7.01 -2.75
CA ILE A 84 -26.01 6.08 -3.46
C ILE A 84 -25.61 4.64 -3.17
N SER A 85 -26.56 3.72 -3.12
CA SER A 85 -26.30 2.33 -2.70
C SER A 85 -26.90 1.26 -3.62
N HIS A 86 -27.67 1.67 -4.64
CA HIS A 86 -28.31 0.78 -5.58
C HIS A 86 -27.80 1.01 -7.00
N LEU A 87 -27.61 -0.08 -7.76
CA LEU A 87 -27.08 -0.03 -9.13
C LEU A 87 -27.96 0.78 -10.07
N GLU A 88 -29.29 0.74 -9.86
CA GLU A 88 -30.26 1.49 -10.66
C GLU A 88 -30.10 3.00 -10.57
N GLN A 89 -29.54 3.49 -9.44
CA GLN A 89 -29.25 4.91 -9.25
C GLN A 89 -28.10 5.40 -10.15
N LEU A 90 -27.18 4.51 -10.53
CA LEU A 90 -26.09 4.85 -11.45
C LEU A 90 -26.60 5.19 -12.86
N GLU A 91 -27.70 4.60 -13.30
CA GLU A 91 -28.31 4.90 -14.60
C GLU A 91 -28.95 6.31 -14.63
N GLN A 92 -29.21 6.89 -13.46
CA GLN A 92 -29.86 8.21 -13.29
C GLN A 92 -28.87 9.31 -12.90
N ILE A 93 -27.57 9.13 -13.21
CA ILE A 93 -26.48 10.03 -12.80
C ILE A 93 -26.71 11.51 -13.16
N GLU A 94 -27.52 11.79 -14.20
CA GLU A 94 -27.86 13.15 -14.63
C GLU A 94 -28.68 13.91 -13.60
N HIS A 95 -29.43 13.20 -12.78
CA HIS A 95 -30.30 13.74 -11.73
C HIS A 95 -29.61 13.76 -10.35
N LEU A 96 -28.39 13.21 -10.25
CA LEU A 96 -27.62 13.20 -9.01
C LEU A 96 -26.83 14.50 -8.84
N GLU A 97 -26.28 14.68 -7.66
CA GLU A 97 -25.29 15.74 -7.39
C GLU A 97 -24.05 15.57 -8.30
N GLN A 98 -23.28 16.65 -8.49
CA GLN A 98 -22.09 16.60 -9.34
C GLN A 98 -21.07 15.57 -8.85
N VAL A 99 -21.05 15.30 -7.52
CA VAL A 99 -20.17 14.32 -6.88
C VAL A 99 -20.98 13.44 -5.94
N VAL A 100 -20.91 12.15 -6.17
CA VAL A 100 -21.55 11.16 -5.30
C VAL A 100 -20.57 10.02 -4.98
N LEU A 101 -20.79 9.38 -3.84
CA LEU A 101 -20.10 8.16 -3.45
C LEU A 101 -21.07 6.98 -3.64
N PHE A 102 -20.66 5.99 -4.43
CA PHE A 102 -21.32 4.70 -4.47
C PHE A 102 -20.89 3.91 -3.24
N ASP A 103 -21.85 3.47 -2.45
CA ASP A 103 -21.59 2.79 -1.18
C ASP A 103 -20.71 1.54 -1.37
N ASN A 104 -20.20 1.02 -0.29
CA ASN A 104 -19.21 -0.06 -0.24
C ASN A 104 -19.46 -1.15 -1.31
N ILE A 105 -18.64 -1.13 -2.36
CA ILE A 105 -18.77 -2.05 -3.51
C ILE A 105 -18.66 -3.52 -3.09
N ARG A 106 -18.03 -3.82 -1.95
CA ARG A 106 -17.93 -5.18 -1.43
C ARG A 106 -19.25 -5.76 -0.90
N LYS A 107 -20.30 -4.95 -0.81
CA LYS A 107 -21.67 -5.46 -0.56
C LYS A 107 -22.17 -6.34 -1.70
N PHE A 108 -21.65 -6.18 -2.90
CA PHE A 108 -22.03 -6.96 -4.07
C PHE A 108 -21.19 -8.22 -4.18
N SER A 109 -21.83 -9.39 -4.16
CA SER A 109 -21.17 -10.70 -4.20
C SER A 109 -20.31 -10.93 -5.45
N GLY A 110 -20.59 -10.23 -6.53
CA GLY A 110 -19.83 -10.26 -7.79
C GLY A 110 -18.51 -9.52 -7.73
N GLU A 111 -18.30 -8.58 -6.78
CA GLU A 111 -17.10 -7.76 -6.72
C GLU A 111 -15.84 -8.62 -6.57
N MET A 112 -15.77 -9.45 -5.54
CA MET A 112 -14.61 -10.28 -5.27
C MET A 112 -14.43 -11.43 -6.25
N LYS A 113 -15.48 -11.77 -7.03
CA LYS A 113 -15.47 -12.81 -8.06
C LYS A 113 -15.05 -12.28 -9.43
N ASN A 114 -14.77 -10.99 -9.54
CA ASN A 114 -14.51 -10.32 -10.81
C ASN A 114 -15.64 -10.54 -11.84
N ASP A 115 -16.89 -10.47 -11.37
CA ASP A 115 -18.07 -10.76 -12.17
C ASP A 115 -18.29 -9.71 -13.27
N GLU A 116 -18.39 -10.17 -14.51
CA GLU A 116 -18.56 -9.28 -15.67
C GLU A 116 -19.96 -8.67 -15.72
N GLY A 117 -20.98 -9.36 -15.22
CA GLY A 117 -22.34 -8.85 -15.14
C GLY A 117 -22.45 -7.66 -14.19
N LEU A 118 -21.80 -7.76 -13.02
CA LEU A 118 -21.67 -6.63 -12.10
C LEU A 118 -20.88 -5.49 -12.75
N ALA A 119 -19.76 -5.78 -13.39
CA ALA A 119 -18.93 -4.77 -14.04
C ALA A 119 -19.68 -4.05 -15.16
N LEU A 120 -20.45 -4.78 -15.97
CA LEU A 120 -21.35 -4.20 -16.98
C LEU A 120 -22.40 -3.28 -16.34
N SER A 121 -23.02 -3.72 -15.24
CA SER A 121 -24.01 -2.88 -14.54
C SER A 121 -23.39 -1.61 -13.96
N LEU A 122 -22.17 -1.70 -13.40
CA LEU A 122 -21.42 -0.56 -12.90
C LEU A 122 -20.98 0.42 -14.01
N SER A 123 -20.82 -0.05 -15.25
CA SER A 123 -20.37 0.79 -16.37
C SER A 123 -21.48 1.61 -17.02
N LYS A 124 -22.75 1.26 -16.77
CA LYS A 124 -23.87 1.91 -17.42
C LYS A 124 -23.96 3.39 -17.05
N GLY A 125 -24.15 4.22 -18.06
CA GLY A 125 -24.29 5.65 -17.90
C GLY A 125 -22.99 6.44 -17.74
N PHE A 126 -21.82 5.80 -17.79
CA PHE A 126 -20.51 6.45 -17.70
C PHE A 126 -19.79 6.53 -19.05
N ASP A 127 -19.01 7.60 -19.23
CA ASP A 127 -18.15 7.79 -20.39
C ASP A 127 -16.78 7.18 -20.23
N ILE A 128 -16.23 7.24 -19.00
CA ILE A 128 -14.88 6.78 -18.67
C ILE A 128 -14.79 6.18 -17.27
N TYR A 129 -13.86 5.28 -17.12
CA TYR A 129 -13.43 4.74 -15.82
C TYR A 129 -12.00 5.20 -15.49
N ILE A 130 -11.78 5.60 -14.25
CA ILE A 130 -10.46 5.96 -13.74
C ILE A 130 -10.15 5.14 -12.48
N ASN A 131 -9.03 4.43 -12.49
CA ASN A 131 -8.53 3.79 -11.27
C ASN A 131 -7.48 4.68 -10.59
N ASN A 132 -7.81 5.23 -9.44
CA ASN A 132 -6.90 6.02 -8.60
C ASN A 132 -6.53 5.30 -7.29
N ALA A 133 -6.80 3.98 -7.22
CA ALA A 133 -6.67 3.15 -6.01
C ALA A 133 -5.63 2.05 -6.21
N PHE A 134 -4.34 2.39 -6.14
CA PHE A 134 -3.25 1.41 -6.29
C PHE A 134 -3.35 0.25 -5.28
N ALA A 135 -3.77 0.54 -4.03
CA ALA A 135 -3.85 -0.44 -2.96
C ALA A 135 -4.74 -1.67 -3.27
N VAL A 136 -5.67 -1.56 -4.24
CA VAL A 136 -6.52 -2.69 -4.66
C VAL A 136 -6.07 -3.37 -5.95
N CYS A 137 -5.03 -2.86 -6.61
CA CYS A 137 -4.60 -3.37 -7.92
C CYS A 137 -4.08 -4.82 -7.89
N HIS A 138 -3.67 -5.33 -6.72
CA HIS A 138 -3.26 -6.72 -6.53
C HIS A 138 -4.45 -7.71 -6.52
N ARG A 139 -5.69 -7.20 -6.54
CA ARG A 139 -6.92 -7.99 -6.47
C ARG A 139 -7.64 -7.99 -7.81
N LYS A 140 -8.02 -9.17 -8.30
CA LYS A 140 -8.83 -9.32 -9.50
C LYS A 140 -10.31 -9.19 -9.11
N HIS A 141 -10.80 -7.94 -9.05
CA HIS A 141 -12.15 -7.59 -8.66
C HIS A 141 -12.92 -6.93 -9.80
N ALA A 142 -14.26 -7.01 -9.78
CA ALA A 142 -15.12 -6.45 -10.82
C ALA A 142 -14.88 -4.96 -11.04
N SER A 143 -14.80 -4.18 -9.95
CA SER A 143 -14.55 -2.73 -9.98
C SER A 143 -13.10 -2.34 -10.30
N VAL A 144 -12.18 -3.30 -10.44
CA VAL A 144 -10.75 -3.06 -10.67
C VAL A 144 -10.30 -3.62 -12.03
N SER A 145 -10.76 -4.84 -12.37
CA SER A 145 -10.32 -5.54 -13.58
C SER A 145 -11.43 -5.68 -14.62
N ALA A 146 -12.57 -6.33 -14.29
CA ALA A 146 -13.61 -6.58 -15.30
C ALA A 146 -14.20 -5.28 -15.88
N ILE A 147 -14.29 -4.22 -15.09
CA ILE A 147 -14.83 -2.91 -15.49
C ILE A 147 -14.13 -2.32 -16.72
N THR A 148 -12.84 -2.58 -16.88
CA THR A 148 -12.03 -2.06 -18.00
C THR A 148 -12.44 -2.63 -19.35
N LYS A 149 -13.23 -3.70 -19.37
CA LYS A 149 -13.77 -4.28 -20.62
C LYS A 149 -14.94 -3.47 -21.18
N PHE A 150 -15.58 -2.65 -20.37
CA PHE A 150 -16.83 -1.98 -20.69
C PHE A 150 -16.71 -0.47 -20.83
N LEU A 151 -15.61 0.12 -20.35
CA LEU A 151 -15.35 1.57 -20.39
C LEU A 151 -13.94 1.87 -20.89
N PRO A 152 -13.75 2.96 -21.63
CA PRO A 152 -12.43 3.57 -21.78
C PRO A 152 -11.82 3.81 -20.39
N SER A 153 -10.64 3.23 -20.14
CA SER A 153 -10.09 3.11 -18.78
C SER A 153 -8.70 3.74 -18.67
N TYR A 154 -8.49 4.45 -17.56
CA TYR A 154 -7.29 5.24 -17.33
C TYR A 154 -6.76 5.05 -15.91
N GLY A 155 -5.44 5.19 -15.74
CA GLY A 155 -4.81 5.38 -14.44
C GLY A 155 -4.99 6.81 -13.95
N GLY A 156 -5.36 6.97 -12.68
CA GLY A 156 -5.33 8.28 -12.01
C GLY A 156 -3.94 8.66 -11.50
N PRO A 157 -3.74 9.92 -11.04
CA PRO A 157 -2.44 10.42 -10.61
C PRO A 157 -1.80 9.63 -9.47
N LEU A 158 -2.58 9.16 -8.49
CA LEU A 158 -2.02 8.34 -7.39
C LEU A 158 -1.56 6.98 -7.88
N LEU A 159 -2.27 6.39 -8.85
CA LEU A 159 -1.84 5.13 -9.47
C LEU A 159 -0.53 5.31 -10.24
N GLU A 160 -0.41 6.43 -10.95
CA GLU A 160 0.80 6.80 -11.69
C GLU A 160 1.98 7.06 -10.74
N GLU A 161 1.77 7.84 -9.68
CA GLU A 161 2.79 8.13 -8.68
C GLU A 161 3.31 6.84 -8.04
N GLU A 162 2.43 5.98 -7.54
CA GLU A 162 2.77 4.68 -6.93
C GLU A 162 3.59 3.81 -7.90
N THR A 163 3.09 3.61 -9.11
CA THR A 163 3.76 2.76 -10.08
C THR A 163 5.10 3.33 -10.53
N SER A 164 5.21 4.64 -10.70
CA SER A 164 6.44 5.33 -11.09
C SER A 164 7.51 5.23 -10.00
N LYS A 165 7.16 5.56 -8.74
CA LYS A 165 8.10 5.54 -7.61
C LYS A 165 8.56 4.13 -7.27
N LEU A 166 7.64 3.15 -7.26
CA LEU A 166 8.00 1.76 -7.02
C LEU A 166 8.85 1.17 -8.17
N LYS A 167 8.53 1.51 -9.42
CA LYS A 167 9.35 1.14 -10.58
C LYS A 167 10.77 1.72 -10.48
N GLN A 168 10.90 2.98 -10.08
CA GLN A 168 12.20 3.62 -9.82
C GLN A 168 13.00 2.84 -8.78
N ALA A 169 12.37 2.41 -7.67
CA ALA A 169 13.03 1.62 -6.63
C ALA A 169 13.48 0.24 -7.14
N VAL A 170 12.63 -0.45 -7.91
CA VAL A 170 12.97 -1.77 -8.48
C VAL A 170 14.12 -1.66 -9.49
N GLN A 171 14.07 -0.65 -10.37
CA GLN A 171 15.03 -0.48 -11.46
C GLN A 171 16.34 0.22 -11.07
N ALA A 172 16.42 0.82 -9.87
CA ALA A 172 17.67 1.41 -9.39
C ALA A 172 18.81 0.37 -9.41
N PRO A 173 20.08 0.78 -9.65
CA PRO A 173 21.23 -0.11 -9.58
C PRO A 173 21.29 -0.89 -8.26
N ALA A 174 21.81 -2.11 -8.28
CA ALA A 174 21.99 -2.91 -7.07
C ALA A 174 22.95 -2.24 -6.10
N GLU A 175 24.03 -1.64 -6.61
CA GLU A 175 25.00 -0.88 -5.84
C GLU A 175 24.38 0.32 -5.13
N GLY A 176 24.46 0.38 -3.84
CA GLY A 176 23.86 1.40 -2.98
C GLY A 176 22.37 1.21 -2.74
N LYS A 177 21.75 0.13 -3.23
CA LYS A 177 20.34 -0.18 -2.93
C LYS A 177 20.24 -1.04 -1.67
N VAL A 178 19.51 -0.55 -0.69
CA VAL A 178 19.24 -1.25 0.58
C VAL A 178 17.76 -1.50 0.74
N ILE A 179 17.39 -2.76 0.96
CA ILE A 179 16.03 -3.20 1.23
C ILE A 179 15.93 -3.54 2.72
N ILE A 180 14.95 -2.98 3.41
CA ILE A 180 14.75 -3.18 4.85
C ILE A 180 13.39 -3.83 5.03
N ILE A 181 13.38 -5.07 5.51
CA ILE A 181 12.19 -5.89 5.66
C ILE A 181 12.06 -6.34 7.11
N GLY A 182 11.01 -5.88 7.76
CA GLY A 182 10.68 -6.24 9.15
C GLY A 182 9.22 -6.56 9.36
N GLY A 183 8.77 -6.50 10.63
CA GLY A 183 7.39 -6.77 11.04
C GLY A 183 6.97 -8.23 10.91
N ALA A 184 5.66 -8.48 10.86
CA ALA A 184 5.05 -9.81 10.79
C ALA A 184 4.66 -10.21 9.34
N LYS A 185 4.11 -11.43 9.16
CA LYS A 185 3.59 -11.98 7.91
C LYS A 185 4.68 -12.21 6.85
N ALA A 186 5.60 -13.11 7.11
CA ALA A 186 6.69 -13.47 6.19
C ALA A 186 6.18 -13.89 4.81
N ALA A 187 5.00 -14.52 4.72
CA ALA A 187 4.39 -14.94 3.47
C ALA A 187 4.28 -13.81 2.42
N THR A 188 4.07 -12.58 2.84
CA THR A 188 3.96 -11.42 1.93
C THR A 188 5.30 -10.75 1.64
N LYS A 189 6.33 -11.00 2.44
CA LYS A 189 7.63 -10.31 2.42
C LYS A 189 8.76 -11.14 1.83
N VAL A 190 8.72 -12.45 2.03
CA VAL A 190 9.71 -13.37 1.43
C VAL A 190 9.75 -13.28 -0.10
N PRO A 191 8.63 -13.16 -0.82
CA PRO A 191 8.67 -12.93 -2.28
C PRO A 191 9.43 -11.65 -2.67
N VAL A 192 9.31 -10.56 -1.88
CA VAL A 192 10.08 -9.33 -2.08
C VAL A 192 11.57 -9.59 -1.87
N ILE A 193 11.94 -10.27 -0.77
CA ILE A 193 13.33 -10.67 -0.50
C ILE A 193 13.90 -11.46 -1.68
N LYS A 194 13.18 -12.48 -2.16
CA LYS A 194 13.59 -13.31 -3.30
C LYS A 194 13.81 -12.50 -4.58
N ASN A 195 12.93 -11.53 -4.86
CA ASN A 195 13.05 -10.68 -6.05
C ASN A 195 14.24 -9.73 -5.99
N PHE A 196 14.67 -9.33 -4.79
CA PHE A 196 15.77 -8.35 -4.62
C PHE A 196 17.14 -9.00 -4.35
N LEU A 197 17.24 -10.32 -4.19
CA LEU A 197 18.50 -10.99 -3.88
C LEU A 197 19.65 -10.61 -4.83
N ASP A 198 19.39 -10.49 -6.14
CA ASP A 198 20.41 -10.11 -7.12
C ASP A 198 20.26 -8.66 -7.60
N LYS A 199 19.38 -7.87 -6.96
CA LYS A 199 19.02 -6.52 -7.37
C LYS A 199 19.20 -5.47 -6.26
N ALA A 200 19.75 -5.86 -5.12
CA ALA A 200 20.08 -4.98 -4.02
C ALA A 200 21.50 -5.25 -3.53
N GLU A 201 22.13 -4.27 -2.90
CA GLU A 201 23.44 -4.45 -2.27
C GLU A 201 23.30 -5.17 -0.93
N LYS A 202 22.29 -4.80 -0.13
CA LYS A 202 21.97 -5.41 1.16
C LYS A 202 20.46 -5.50 1.38
N ILE A 203 20.06 -6.56 2.09
CA ILE A 203 18.70 -6.76 2.58
C ILE A 203 18.80 -6.93 4.10
N LEU A 204 18.23 -5.97 4.85
CA LEU A 204 18.28 -5.92 6.30
C LEU A 204 16.98 -6.50 6.87
N LEU A 205 17.08 -7.51 7.71
CA LEU A 205 15.93 -8.22 8.27
C LEU A 205 15.65 -7.78 9.71
N GLY A 206 14.35 -7.71 10.06
CA GLY A 206 13.87 -7.42 11.41
C GLY A 206 12.53 -8.10 11.71
N GLY A 207 12.04 -7.92 12.95
CA GLY A 207 10.73 -8.42 13.36
C GLY A 207 10.58 -9.94 13.23
N VAL A 208 9.36 -10.40 13.00
CA VAL A 208 9.04 -11.84 12.85
C VAL A 208 9.74 -12.45 11.63
N VAL A 209 9.90 -11.70 10.54
CA VAL A 209 10.64 -12.17 9.35
C VAL A 209 12.07 -12.55 9.70
N ALA A 210 12.73 -11.77 10.57
CA ALA A 210 14.07 -12.12 11.05
C ALA A 210 14.05 -13.35 11.96
N ASN A 211 13.02 -13.50 12.81
CA ASN A 211 12.89 -14.69 13.66
C ASN A 211 12.74 -15.97 12.82
N ASP A 212 11.92 -15.94 11.76
CA ASP A 212 11.75 -17.07 10.83
C ASP A 212 13.07 -17.44 10.16
N PHE A 213 13.79 -16.43 9.69
CA PHE A 213 15.10 -16.61 9.05
C PHE A 213 16.13 -17.20 10.01
N LEU A 214 16.23 -16.67 11.22
CA LEU A 214 17.14 -17.16 12.28
C LEU A 214 16.79 -18.59 12.68
N LYS A 215 15.51 -18.90 12.86
CA LYS A 215 15.03 -20.24 13.17
C LYS A 215 15.40 -21.25 12.08
N ALA A 216 15.25 -20.86 10.82
CA ALA A 216 15.64 -21.69 9.68
C ALA A 216 17.16 -21.94 9.61
N LYS A 217 17.98 -20.99 10.13
CA LYS A 217 19.44 -21.15 10.31
C LYS A 217 19.82 -21.96 11.54
N GLY A 218 18.87 -22.47 12.32
CA GLY A 218 19.12 -23.23 13.54
C GLY A 218 19.48 -22.36 14.77
N VAL A 219 19.27 -21.05 14.70
CA VAL A 219 19.44 -20.15 15.84
C VAL A 219 18.27 -20.32 16.79
N ASP A 220 18.53 -20.38 18.10
CA ASP A 220 17.49 -20.42 19.12
C ASP A 220 16.79 -19.06 19.22
N VAL A 221 15.56 -18.97 18.69
CA VAL A 221 14.70 -17.78 18.79
C VAL A 221 13.79 -17.82 20.02
N ARG A 222 14.01 -18.77 20.93
CA ARG A 222 13.26 -18.94 22.18
C ARG A 222 11.74 -19.07 21.92
N ASN A 223 10.91 -18.39 22.74
CA ASN A 223 9.45 -18.35 22.61
C ASN A 223 8.96 -17.20 21.68
N SER A 224 9.85 -16.69 20.81
CA SER A 224 9.50 -15.63 19.89
C SER A 224 8.44 -16.06 18.88
N ILE A 225 7.67 -15.09 18.38
CA ILE A 225 6.71 -15.34 17.29
C ILE A 225 7.48 -15.71 16.03
N ILE A 226 7.06 -16.79 15.40
CA ILE A 226 7.47 -17.25 14.07
C ILE A 226 6.21 -17.64 13.29
N ASP A 227 6.29 -17.65 11.96
CA ASP A 227 5.22 -18.19 11.12
C ASP A 227 5.27 -19.73 11.15
N ASP A 228 4.11 -20.40 11.30
CA ASP A 228 4.06 -21.88 11.43
C ASP A 228 4.68 -22.61 10.24
N ASN A 229 4.59 -22.02 9.05
CA ASN A 229 5.11 -22.56 7.79
C ASN A 229 6.43 -21.88 7.34
N TYR A 230 7.23 -21.32 8.27
CA TYR A 230 8.46 -20.59 7.92
C TYR A 230 9.42 -21.36 7.03
N GLN A 231 9.52 -22.69 7.20
CA GLN A 231 10.39 -23.55 6.37
C GLN A 231 9.96 -23.57 4.91
N GLU A 232 8.65 -23.67 4.67
CA GLU A 232 8.06 -23.64 3.32
C GLU A 232 8.25 -22.23 2.68
N LEU A 233 7.99 -21.18 3.44
CA LEU A 233 8.14 -19.80 2.98
C LEU A 233 9.57 -19.51 2.54
N LEU A 234 10.56 -19.95 3.32
CA LEU A 234 11.98 -19.74 3.07
C LEU A 234 12.60 -20.75 2.11
N ALA A 235 11.84 -21.77 1.68
CA ALA A 235 12.34 -22.77 0.76
C ALA A 235 12.92 -22.14 -0.52
N GLY A 236 14.10 -22.61 -0.92
CA GLY A 236 14.83 -22.13 -2.08
C GLY A 236 15.55 -20.80 -1.88
N LEU A 237 15.53 -20.21 -0.66
CA LEU A 237 16.32 -19.04 -0.31
C LEU A 237 17.68 -19.51 0.23
N ASP A 238 18.78 -18.99 -0.33
CA ASP A 238 20.11 -19.20 0.26
C ASP A 238 20.24 -18.36 1.54
N LEU A 239 20.07 -19.04 2.69
CA LEU A 239 20.12 -18.41 4.00
C LEU A 239 21.53 -17.90 4.37
N ASN A 240 22.56 -18.31 3.63
CA ASN A 240 23.94 -17.86 3.83
C ASN A 240 24.37 -16.78 2.83
N ASN A 241 23.44 -16.31 2.00
CA ASN A 241 23.71 -15.24 1.06
C ASN A 241 24.22 -13.99 1.79
N PRO A 242 25.40 -13.45 1.46
CA PRO A 242 26.02 -12.32 2.17
C PRO A 242 25.27 -11.00 2.00
N MET A 243 24.28 -10.95 1.12
CA MET A 243 23.38 -9.79 0.98
C MET A 243 22.30 -9.76 2.07
N LEU A 244 21.93 -10.92 2.64
CA LEU A 244 20.93 -11.06 3.68
C LEU A 244 21.57 -10.86 5.06
N LEU A 245 21.20 -9.79 5.74
CA LEU A 245 21.68 -9.48 7.10
C LEU A 245 20.54 -9.68 8.10
N ALA A 246 20.67 -10.70 8.92
CA ALA A 246 19.80 -10.91 10.07
C ALA A 246 20.42 -10.27 11.32
N PRO A 247 19.61 -9.94 12.33
CA PRO A 247 20.11 -9.41 13.60
C PRO A 247 21.11 -10.35 14.27
N LYS A 248 22.16 -9.78 14.87
CA LYS A 248 23.21 -10.49 15.61
C LYS A 248 22.97 -10.48 17.10
N ASP A 249 22.27 -9.47 17.59
CA ASP A 249 21.89 -9.26 18.98
C ASP A 249 20.44 -8.80 19.08
N PHE A 250 19.84 -8.96 20.26
CA PHE A 250 18.39 -8.82 20.43
C PHE A 250 18.04 -8.14 21.76
N ASN A 251 16.93 -7.40 21.76
CA ASN A 251 16.25 -7.00 22.97
C ASN A 251 15.20 -8.08 23.31
N ILE A 252 15.43 -8.79 24.43
CA ILE A 252 14.67 -9.95 24.83
C ILE A 252 13.88 -9.62 26.10
N PHE A 253 12.62 -9.96 26.12
CA PHE A 253 11.75 -9.85 27.28
C PHE A 253 10.82 -11.07 27.35
N GLU A 254 10.62 -11.61 28.56
CA GLU A 254 9.80 -12.80 28.79
C GLU A 254 10.14 -13.96 27.84
N ASN A 255 11.42 -14.18 27.62
CA ASN A 255 11.94 -15.23 26.74
C ASN A 255 11.47 -15.08 25.25
N LYS A 256 11.22 -13.84 24.80
CA LYS A 256 10.87 -13.50 23.40
C LYS A 256 11.77 -12.41 22.88
N ILE A 257 12.18 -12.52 21.64
CA ILE A 257 12.84 -11.45 20.90
C ILE A 257 11.76 -10.44 20.50
N LEU A 258 11.88 -9.21 21.01
CA LEU A 258 10.91 -8.15 20.77
C LEU A 258 11.45 -6.98 19.96
N ASP A 259 12.78 -6.88 19.81
CA ASP A 259 13.43 -5.88 18.96
C ASP A 259 14.84 -6.36 18.60
N ILE A 260 15.45 -5.74 17.58
CA ILE A 260 16.87 -5.90 17.30
C ILE A 260 17.69 -5.25 18.42
N GLY A 261 18.91 -5.75 18.64
CA GLY A 261 19.82 -5.19 19.64
C GLY A 261 20.60 -3.97 19.14
N GLN A 262 21.39 -3.39 20.01
CA GLN A 262 22.14 -2.15 19.74
C GLN A 262 23.24 -2.32 18.70
N GLU A 263 23.95 -3.46 18.70
CA GLU A 263 25.00 -3.75 17.73
C GLU A 263 24.42 -3.87 16.32
N THR A 264 23.31 -4.60 16.19
CA THR A 264 22.58 -4.73 14.93
C THR A 264 22.05 -3.38 14.43
N ALA A 265 21.43 -2.60 15.30
CA ALA A 265 20.89 -1.28 14.95
C ALA A 265 21.99 -0.33 14.46
N LYS A 266 23.17 -0.37 15.11
CA LYS A 266 24.35 0.40 14.68
C LYS A 266 24.86 -0.06 13.31
N GLU A 267 25.05 -1.37 13.10
CA GLU A 267 25.47 -1.92 11.81
C GLU A 267 24.51 -1.53 10.68
N TYR A 268 23.19 -1.66 10.92
CA TYR A 268 22.17 -1.27 9.94
C TYR A 268 22.25 0.22 9.63
N SER A 269 22.44 1.07 10.64
CA SER A 269 22.59 2.52 10.44
C SER A 269 23.78 2.88 9.57
N GLU A 270 24.94 2.20 9.75
CA GLU A 270 26.13 2.45 8.91
C GLU A 270 25.89 2.05 7.44
N ILE A 271 25.18 0.94 7.19
CA ILE A 271 24.81 0.52 5.83
C ILE A 271 23.83 1.52 5.21
N ILE A 272 22.80 1.94 5.97
CA ILE A 272 21.79 2.90 5.53
C ILE A 272 22.41 4.25 5.15
N LYS A 273 23.34 4.77 5.95
CA LYS A 273 24.01 6.06 5.68
C LYS A 273 24.74 6.11 4.34
N ASN A 274 25.28 4.98 3.90
CA ASN A 274 26.06 4.86 2.67
C ASN A 274 25.20 4.48 1.45
N SER A 275 23.89 4.33 1.63
CA SER A 275 23.00 3.91 0.55
C SER A 275 22.62 5.06 -0.41
N LYS A 276 22.17 4.69 -1.60
CA LYS A 276 21.66 5.60 -2.65
C LYS A 276 20.15 5.45 -2.84
N MET A 277 19.63 4.25 -2.55
CA MET A 277 18.21 3.90 -2.65
C MET A 277 17.83 3.04 -1.45
N ILE A 278 16.75 3.42 -0.78
CA ILE A 278 16.20 2.67 0.36
C ILE A 278 14.75 2.29 0.07
N VAL A 279 14.41 1.02 0.33
CA VAL A 279 13.02 0.55 0.38
C VAL A 279 12.79 -0.05 1.75
N TRP A 280 11.87 0.51 2.52
CA TRP A 280 11.55 0.07 3.87
C TRP A 280 10.11 -0.41 4.02
N ASN A 281 9.93 -1.67 4.47
CA ASN A 281 8.64 -2.25 4.80
C ASN A 281 8.71 -3.09 6.08
N GLY A 282 8.03 -2.66 7.11
CA GLY A 282 7.92 -3.32 8.41
C GLY A 282 8.93 -2.87 9.45
N PRO A 283 8.50 -2.72 10.72
CA PRO A 283 9.36 -2.33 11.83
C PRO A 283 10.37 -3.44 12.19
N MET A 284 11.46 -3.05 12.87
CA MET A 284 12.49 -3.97 13.30
C MET A 284 12.11 -4.76 14.56
N GLY A 285 11.16 -4.27 15.34
CA GLY A 285 10.66 -4.84 16.57
C GLY A 285 9.25 -4.36 16.90
N MET A 286 8.82 -4.58 18.15
CA MET A 286 7.51 -4.20 18.70
C MET A 286 7.49 -2.69 19.03
N PHE A 287 7.53 -1.86 17.99
CA PHE A 287 7.71 -0.41 18.09
C PHE A 287 6.56 0.29 18.83
N GLU A 288 5.39 -0.32 18.94
CA GLU A 288 4.22 0.21 19.65
C GLU A 288 4.53 0.43 21.13
N ASN A 289 5.36 -0.42 21.72
CA ASN A 289 5.84 -0.32 23.08
C ASN A 289 7.23 0.36 23.09
N ASP A 290 7.34 1.50 23.78
CA ASP A 290 8.58 2.29 23.83
C ASP A 290 9.81 1.52 24.37
N ARG A 291 9.59 0.47 25.19
CA ARG A 291 10.67 -0.40 25.68
C ARG A 291 11.35 -1.20 24.56
N PHE A 292 10.64 -1.45 23.46
CA PHE A 292 11.07 -2.30 22.35
C PHE A 292 11.03 -1.54 21.00
N ALA A 293 11.00 -0.21 21.06
CA ALA A 293 10.94 0.66 19.88
C ALA A 293 12.32 1.14 19.41
N SER A 294 13.37 0.87 20.18
CA SER A 294 14.69 1.46 19.96
C SER A 294 15.30 1.06 18.61
N GLY A 295 15.26 -0.22 18.26
CA GLY A 295 15.78 -0.72 16.99
C GLY A 295 15.08 -0.10 15.79
N THR A 296 13.73 -0.06 15.83
CA THR A 296 12.94 0.57 14.77
C THR A 296 13.21 2.07 14.70
N ARG A 297 13.34 2.76 15.83
CA ARG A 297 13.63 4.20 15.88
C ARG A 297 15.00 4.51 15.26
N VAL A 298 16.05 3.80 15.66
CA VAL A 298 17.41 4.02 15.17
C VAL A 298 17.49 3.81 13.66
N VAL A 299 16.85 2.76 13.15
CA VAL A 299 16.76 2.50 11.70
C VAL A 299 15.98 3.61 10.99
N ALA A 300 14.83 4.02 11.52
CA ALA A 300 14.01 5.08 10.93
C ALA A 300 14.74 6.43 10.88
N GLU A 301 15.43 6.80 11.94
CA GLU A 301 16.26 8.03 12.01
C GLU A 301 17.44 7.96 11.03
N ALA A 302 18.12 6.81 10.94
CA ALA A 302 19.20 6.63 9.96
C ALA A 302 18.69 6.76 8.51
N ILE A 303 17.50 6.24 8.21
CA ILE A 303 16.84 6.43 6.89
C ILE A 303 16.54 7.91 6.68
N ALA A 304 15.92 8.56 7.66
CA ALA A 304 15.52 9.97 7.58
C ALA A 304 16.71 10.92 7.33
N ASP A 305 17.86 10.63 7.93
CA ASP A 305 19.08 11.43 7.84
C ASP A 305 19.94 11.07 6.62
N SER A 306 19.66 9.97 5.93
CA SER A 306 20.41 9.57 4.75
C SER A 306 20.13 10.49 3.55
N THR A 307 21.07 10.55 2.61
CA THR A 307 20.90 11.26 1.32
C THR A 307 20.30 10.37 0.23
N ALA A 308 19.99 9.12 0.55
CA ALA A 308 19.36 8.19 -0.38
C ALA A 308 17.96 8.63 -0.80
N PHE A 309 17.49 8.14 -1.95
CA PHE A 309 16.06 8.19 -2.27
C PHE A 309 15.31 7.17 -1.41
N LYS A 310 14.36 7.64 -0.61
CA LYS A 310 13.71 6.90 0.48
C LYS A 310 12.28 6.56 0.14
N VAL A 311 12.02 5.26 -0.06
CA VAL A 311 10.68 4.69 -0.25
C VAL A 311 10.30 3.91 0.99
N ALA A 312 9.16 4.21 1.56
CA ALA A 312 8.59 3.44 2.66
C ALA A 312 7.13 3.05 2.36
N GLY A 313 6.64 2.00 2.99
CA GLY A 313 5.23 1.63 2.89
C GLY A 313 4.87 0.44 3.77
N GLY A 314 3.56 0.23 3.91
CA GLY A 314 2.97 -0.73 4.85
C GLY A 314 2.47 -0.04 6.12
N GLY A 315 1.31 -0.49 6.62
CA GLY A 315 0.62 0.16 7.74
C GLY A 315 1.50 0.36 8.97
N ASP A 316 2.18 -0.70 9.41
CA ASP A 316 3.06 -0.64 10.59
C ASP A 316 4.27 0.27 10.38
N THR A 317 4.81 0.31 9.14
CA THR A 317 5.92 1.21 8.79
C THR A 317 5.48 2.67 8.87
N ILE A 318 4.33 2.99 8.29
CA ILE A 318 3.76 4.34 8.31
C ILE A 318 3.44 4.75 9.75
N ALA A 319 2.88 3.84 10.56
CA ALA A 319 2.61 4.10 11.97
C ALA A 319 3.90 4.40 12.75
N ALA A 320 5.00 3.65 12.50
CA ALA A 320 6.29 3.92 13.11
C ALA A 320 6.87 5.28 12.68
N ILE A 321 6.82 5.59 11.37
CA ILE A 321 7.26 6.89 10.82
C ILE A 321 6.52 8.05 11.49
N ASN A 322 5.18 7.92 11.63
CA ASN A 322 4.35 8.93 12.27
C ASN A 322 4.65 9.06 13.77
N LYS A 323 4.77 7.91 14.47
CA LYS A 323 5.14 7.87 15.91
C LYS A 323 6.45 8.62 16.19
N PHE A 324 7.41 8.53 15.28
CA PHE A 324 8.72 9.19 15.44
C PHE A 324 8.78 10.59 14.81
N GLY A 325 7.71 11.08 14.19
CA GLY A 325 7.66 12.43 13.60
C GLY A 325 8.49 12.59 12.33
N LEU A 326 8.71 11.51 11.57
CA LEU A 326 9.66 11.48 10.45
C LEU A 326 9.02 11.54 9.06
N ALA A 327 7.69 11.67 8.95
CA ALA A 327 6.96 11.57 7.68
C ALA A 327 7.51 12.52 6.58
N GLY A 328 7.87 13.76 6.95
CA GLY A 328 8.43 14.75 6.01
C GLY A 328 9.85 14.48 5.53
N LYS A 329 10.50 13.38 5.97
CA LYS A 329 11.87 13.02 5.63
C LYS A 329 11.96 11.94 4.54
N PHE A 330 10.83 11.40 4.09
CA PHE A 330 10.76 10.36 3.06
C PHE A 330 10.39 10.97 1.71
N ASP A 331 11.04 10.53 0.64
CA ASP A 331 10.75 10.99 -0.72
C ASP A 331 9.43 10.40 -1.24
N PHE A 332 9.09 9.19 -0.78
CA PHE A 332 7.82 8.56 -1.11
C PHE A 332 7.34 7.61 -0.01
N ILE A 333 6.10 7.80 0.42
CA ILE A 333 5.39 6.90 1.33
C ILE A 333 4.24 6.26 0.56
N SER A 334 4.40 4.98 0.22
CA SER A 334 3.38 4.21 -0.50
C SER A 334 2.19 3.91 0.41
N ILE A 335 0.99 4.19 -0.09
CA ILE A 335 -0.26 3.77 0.54
C ILE A 335 -0.78 2.43 0.01
N GLY A 336 -0.01 1.80 -0.88
CA GLY A 336 -0.38 0.57 -1.58
C GLY A 336 -0.52 -0.68 -0.72
N GLY A 337 0.07 -0.72 0.48
CA GLY A 337 -0.01 -1.88 1.36
C GLY A 337 0.40 -3.20 0.68
N GLY A 338 -0.55 -4.15 0.56
CA GLY A 338 -0.31 -5.42 -0.12
C GLY A 338 0.05 -5.29 -1.59
N ALA A 339 -0.53 -4.32 -2.31
CA ALA A 339 -0.20 -4.08 -3.71
C ALA A 339 1.25 -3.61 -3.90
N MET A 340 1.78 -2.81 -2.97
CA MET A 340 3.20 -2.43 -2.96
C MET A 340 4.10 -3.68 -2.86
N LEU A 341 3.81 -4.57 -1.91
CA LEU A 341 4.61 -5.78 -1.72
C LEU A 341 4.56 -6.71 -2.94
N GLU A 342 3.38 -6.92 -3.51
CA GLU A 342 3.22 -7.71 -4.74
C GLU A 342 3.98 -7.09 -5.93
N PHE A 343 3.92 -5.76 -6.07
CA PHE A 343 4.68 -5.05 -7.11
C PHE A 343 6.18 -5.19 -6.91
N LEU A 344 6.67 -5.01 -5.67
CA LEU A 344 8.09 -5.17 -5.31
C LEU A 344 8.56 -6.62 -5.44
N ALA A 345 7.67 -7.60 -5.27
CA ALA A 345 7.94 -9.01 -5.52
C ALA A 345 8.07 -9.35 -7.02
N GLY A 346 7.76 -8.40 -7.90
CA GLY A 346 7.80 -8.58 -9.36
C GLY A 346 6.54 -9.23 -9.94
N ASN A 347 5.48 -9.35 -9.14
CA ASN A 347 4.22 -9.92 -9.60
C ASN A 347 3.45 -8.94 -10.49
N ARG A 348 2.75 -9.49 -11.50
CA ARG A 348 1.80 -8.69 -12.30
C ARG A 348 0.54 -8.44 -11.49
N LEU A 349 0.22 -7.18 -11.27
CA LEU A 349 -0.99 -6.79 -10.54
C LEU A 349 -2.20 -6.79 -11.49
N PRO A 350 -3.28 -7.54 -11.19
CA PRO A 350 -4.44 -7.63 -12.09
C PRO A 350 -5.06 -6.29 -12.49
N GLY A 351 -5.11 -5.32 -11.58
CA GLY A 351 -5.63 -3.99 -11.86
C GLY A 351 -4.75 -3.17 -12.80
N LEU A 352 -3.44 -3.32 -12.71
CA LEU A 352 -2.49 -2.69 -13.64
C LEU A 352 -2.51 -3.39 -15.00
N ASP A 353 -2.61 -4.71 -15.00
CA ASP A 353 -2.71 -5.50 -16.23
C ASP A 353 -3.96 -5.14 -17.04
N ALA A 354 -5.11 -5.02 -16.36
CA ALA A 354 -6.37 -4.60 -16.97
C ALA A 354 -6.31 -3.19 -17.58
N LEU A 355 -5.46 -2.31 -17.07
CA LEU A 355 -5.19 -0.98 -17.61
C LEU A 355 -4.10 -0.95 -18.69
N GLY A 356 -3.52 -2.10 -19.08
CA GLY A 356 -2.47 -2.18 -20.07
C GLY A 356 -1.09 -1.66 -19.59
N TYR A 357 -0.79 -1.78 -18.30
CA TYR A 357 0.49 -1.33 -17.76
C TYR A 357 1.68 -2.17 -18.26
N TYR A 358 1.46 -3.47 -18.49
CA TYR A 358 2.48 -4.43 -18.88
C TYR A 358 2.48 -4.75 -20.39
N SER A 359 1.60 -4.15 -21.17
CA SER A 359 1.51 -4.30 -22.64
C SER A 359 2.41 -3.33 -23.38
#